data_8172fdbb4b60bc86fb9f972bc84b4d7e
#
_entry.id   8172fdbb4b60bc86fb9f972bc84b4d7e
#
_cell.length_a   1.000
_cell.length_b   1.000
_cell.length_c   1.000
_cell.angle_alpha   90.00
_cell.angle_beta   90.00
_cell.angle_gamma   90.00
#
_symmetry.space_group_name_H-M   'P 1'
#
loop_
_entity.id
_entity.type
_entity.pdbx_description
1 polymer ?
#
loop_
_entity_poly.entity_id
_entity_poly.type
_entity_poly.pdbx_seq_one_letter_code
_entity_poly.pdbx_strand_id
1 'polypeptide(L)'
;MTMTEKILARASGRASVRPGEDIEAKPDVVISYDFPGYTDVFFKEAREEFGVDKVADPKRFVLFIDHMIPAAAPKEEELHQNTRAWGAKQGVPVHERKGIGHQVSAELGYASPGAFIVHFDGHVSQLGAFGAYA
;
A
#
# COMPACT_ATOMS: atom_id res chain seq x y z
N MET A 1 12.05 8.45 -22.93
CA MET A 1 11.28 8.22 -21.68
C MET A 1 12.21 7.63 -20.63
N THR A 2 12.20 8.22 -19.45
CA THR A 2 12.84 7.68 -18.25
C THR A 2 12.11 6.42 -17.77
N MET A 3 12.65 5.73 -16.77
CA MET A 3 11.98 4.58 -16.14
C MET A 3 10.62 5.01 -15.54
N THR A 4 10.59 6.11 -14.81
CA THR A 4 9.37 6.68 -14.23
C THR A 4 8.31 6.97 -15.28
N GLU A 5 8.67 7.67 -16.37
CA GLU A 5 7.73 7.96 -17.47
C GLU A 5 7.17 6.67 -18.11
N LYS A 6 7.99 5.63 -18.27
CA LYS A 6 7.53 4.35 -18.82
C LYS A 6 6.54 3.65 -17.89
N ILE A 7 6.82 3.64 -16.59
CA ILE A 7 5.96 3.02 -15.59
C ILE A 7 4.62 3.77 -15.50
N LEU A 8 4.66 5.08 -15.43
CA LEU A 8 3.46 5.91 -15.34
C LEU A 8 2.63 5.90 -16.64
N ALA A 9 3.28 5.87 -17.82
CA ALA A 9 2.59 5.71 -19.09
C ALA A 9 1.80 4.38 -19.12
N ARG A 10 2.45 3.29 -18.75
CA ARG A 10 1.77 1.97 -18.63
C ARG A 10 0.64 2.02 -17.62
N ALA A 11 0.85 2.57 -16.43
CA ALA A 11 -0.12 2.61 -15.35
C ALA A 11 -1.35 3.50 -15.68
N SER A 12 -1.17 4.50 -16.55
CA SER A 12 -2.24 5.37 -17.05
C SER A 12 -2.87 4.93 -18.37
N GLY A 13 -2.37 3.83 -18.97
CA GLY A 13 -2.85 3.38 -20.28
C GLY A 13 -2.46 4.29 -21.45
N ARG A 14 -1.46 5.17 -21.28
CA ARG A 14 -0.98 6.12 -22.27
C ARG A 14 0.25 5.60 -23.00
N ALA A 15 0.46 6.02 -24.23
CA ALA A 15 1.68 5.69 -25.00
C ALA A 15 2.92 6.40 -24.42
N SER A 16 2.74 7.57 -23.83
CA SER A 16 3.80 8.36 -23.18
C SER A 16 3.21 9.31 -22.16
N VAL A 17 4.02 9.74 -21.22
CA VAL A 17 3.76 10.84 -20.28
C VAL A 17 4.98 11.73 -20.19
N ARG A 18 4.79 12.97 -19.76
CA ARG A 18 5.87 13.97 -19.60
C ARG A 18 5.76 14.66 -18.25
N PRO A 19 6.85 15.18 -17.70
CA PRO A 19 6.81 16.03 -16.51
C PRO A 19 5.85 17.20 -16.67
N GLY A 20 5.05 17.48 -15.63
CA GLY A 20 4.05 18.54 -15.61
C GLY A 20 2.67 18.17 -16.17
N GLU A 21 2.48 16.96 -16.68
CA GLU A 21 1.16 16.47 -17.07
C GLU A 21 0.39 15.89 -15.87
N ASP A 22 -0.90 16.22 -15.77
CA ASP A 22 -1.83 15.55 -14.88
C ASP A 22 -2.28 14.23 -15.51
N ILE A 23 -2.14 13.16 -14.76
CA ILE A 23 -2.50 11.81 -15.21
C ILE A 23 -3.29 11.05 -14.14
N GLU A 24 -4.22 10.23 -14.59
CA GLU A 24 -4.81 9.18 -13.76
C GLU A 24 -4.05 7.88 -14.00
N ALA A 25 -3.47 7.32 -12.94
CA ALA A 25 -2.68 6.11 -13.02
C ALA A 25 -3.17 5.06 -12.01
N LYS A 26 -3.33 3.81 -12.46
CA LYS A 26 -3.77 2.71 -11.61
C LYS A 26 -2.55 1.98 -11.04
N PRO A 27 -2.37 1.95 -9.70
CA PRO A 27 -1.26 1.24 -9.09
C PRO A 27 -1.35 -0.26 -9.32
N ASP A 28 -0.20 -0.91 -9.41
CA ASP A 28 -0.10 -2.37 -9.42
C ASP A 28 -0.30 -2.93 -8.02
N VAL A 29 0.23 -2.21 -7.01
CA VAL A 29 0.11 -2.57 -5.60
C VAL A 29 -0.14 -1.33 -4.76
N VAL A 30 -1.03 -1.46 -3.78
CA VAL A 30 -1.24 -0.50 -2.70
C VAL A 30 -0.81 -1.17 -1.40
N ILE A 31 0.11 -0.54 -0.69
CA ILE A 31 0.63 -1.04 0.58
C ILE A 31 0.14 -0.14 1.71
N SER A 32 -0.38 -0.73 2.77
CA SER A 32 -0.74 -0.03 3.99
C SER A 32 -0.28 -0.81 5.22
N TYR A 33 -0.30 -0.17 6.38
CA TYR A 33 0.22 -0.70 7.63
C TYR A 33 -0.79 -0.58 8.77
N ASP A 34 -0.43 -1.19 9.90
CA ASP A 34 -1.14 -1.12 11.16
C ASP A 34 -0.91 0.18 11.95
N PHE A 35 -0.11 1.11 11.40
CA PHE A 35 0.18 2.36 12.10
C PHE A 35 -1.11 3.16 12.36
N PRO A 36 -1.24 3.84 13.54
CA PRO A 36 -2.40 4.63 13.86
C PRO A 36 -2.77 5.63 12.77
N GLY A 37 -4.02 5.66 12.37
CA GLY A 37 -4.52 6.52 11.33
C GLY A 37 -4.63 5.90 9.93
N TYR A 38 -4.10 4.71 9.69
CA TYR A 38 -4.20 4.10 8.35
C TYR A 38 -5.43 3.22 8.19
N THR A 39 -5.67 2.29 9.10
CA THR A 39 -6.79 1.36 8.96
C THR A 39 -8.04 1.78 9.72
N ASP A 40 -7.90 2.56 10.78
CA ASP A 40 -8.99 3.03 11.62
C ASP A 40 -9.52 4.41 11.20
N VAL A 41 -8.64 5.37 10.95
CA VAL A 41 -9.03 6.75 10.60
C VAL A 41 -9.26 6.91 9.11
N PHE A 42 -8.26 6.61 8.28
CA PHE A 42 -8.36 6.83 6.83
C PHE A 42 -9.51 6.08 6.17
N PHE A 43 -9.69 4.81 6.52
CA PHE A 43 -10.77 4.03 5.92
C PHE A 43 -12.14 4.42 6.46
N LYS A 44 -12.20 4.93 7.69
CA LYS A 44 -13.41 5.53 8.23
C LYS A 44 -13.77 6.80 7.46
N GLU A 45 -12.82 7.71 7.28
CA GLU A 45 -13.01 8.94 6.53
C GLU A 45 -13.38 8.67 5.07
N ALA A 46 -12.69 7.74 4.40
CA ALA A 46 -13.02 7.37 3.03
C ALA A 46 -14.48 6.91 2.88
N ARG A 47 -15.00 6.18 3.86
CA ARG A 47 -16.40 5.76 3.89
C ARG A 47 -17.34 6.92 4.19
N GLU A 48 -17.03 7.74 5.18
CA GLU A 48 -17.91 8.81 5.66
C GLU A 48 -17.96 10.01 4.70
N GLU A 49 -16.81 10.37 4.10
CA GLU A 49 -16.72 11.54 3.23
C GLU A 49 -16.93 11.22 1.75
N PHE A 50 -16.45 10.06 1.30
CA PHE A 50 -16.47 9.69 -0.13
C PHE A 50 -17.40 8.52 -0.46
N GLY A 51 -18.04 7.92 0.55
CA GLY A 51 -18.90 6.75 0.33
C GLY A 51 -18.14 5.48 -0.09
N VAL A 52 -16.82 5.45 0.08
CA VAL A 52 -15.97 4.32 -0.30
C VAL A 52 -15.85 3.35 0.86
N ASP A 53 -16.57 2.23 0.80
CA ASP A 53 -16.58 1.18 1.84
C ASP A 53 -15.76 -0.06 1.46
N LYS A 54 -15.31 -0.16 0.21
CA LYS A 54 -14.54 -1.30 -0.28
C LYS A 54 -13.33 -0.86 -1.11
N VAL A 55 -12.24 -1.60 -0.96
CA VAL A 55 -11.11 -1.46 -1.89
C VAL A 55 -11.52 -1.87 -3.30
N ALA A 56 -11.04 -1.15 -4.30
CA ALA A 56 -11.40 -1.38 -5.70
C ALA A 56 -10.96 -2.76 -6.20
N ASP A 57 -9.79 -3.22 -5.77
CA ASP A 57 -9.24 -4.53 -6.12
C ASP A 57 -8.43 -5.09 -4.94
N PRO A 58 -8.99 -6.04 -4.17
CA PRO A 58 -8.29 -6.64 -3.03
C PRO A 58 -6.99 -7.35 -3.39
N LYS A 59 -6.83 -7.79 -4.64
CA LYS A 59 -5.60 -8.46 -5.10
C LYS A 59 -4.42 -7.49 -5.28
N ARG A 60 -4.73 -6.21 -5.39
CA ARG A 60 -3.73 -5.13 -5.51
C ARG A 60 -3.47 -4.42 -4.20
N PHE A 61 -4.10 -4.83 -3.13
CA PHE A 61 -3.95 -4.24 -1.81
C PHE A 61 -3.30 -5.23 -0.86
N VAL A 62 -2.36 -4.78 -0.04
CA VAL A 62 -1.71 -5.59 0.99
C VAL A 62 -1.55 -4.79 2.28
N LEU A 63 -1.75 -5.46 3.40
CA LEU A 63 -1.54 -4.92 4.73
C LEU A 63 -0.38 -5.60 5.42
N PHE A 64 0.42 -4.80 6.13
CA PHE A 64 1.46 -5.27 7.03
C PHE A 64 1.15 -4.84 8.46
N ILE A 65 1.23 -5.80 9.39
CA ILE A 65 1.25 -5.54 10.81
C ILE A 65 2.70 -5.76 11.25
N ASP A 66 3.45 -4.67 11.34
CA ASP A 66 4.90 -4.68 11.61
C ASP A 66 5.34 -3.68 12.68
N HIS A 67 4.43 -2.82 13.14
CA HIS A 67 4.68 -1.91 14.25
C HIS A 67 4.25 -2.54 15.57
N MET A 68 5.01 -2.24 16.63
CA MET A 68 4.68 -2.68 17.99
C MET A 68 4.45 -4.20 18.09
N ILE A 69 5.32 -4.98 17.47
CA ILE A 69 5.26 -6.44 17.45
C ILE A 69 6.36 -7.03 18.35
N PRO A 70 5.99 -7.79 19.38
CA PRO A 70 4.62 -8.02 19.89
C PRO A 70 4.02 -6.77 20.53
N ALA A 71 2.69 -6.65 20.54
CA ALA A 71 2.02 -5.56 21.25
C ALA A 71 2.37 -5.60 22.73
N ALA A 72 2.79 -4.46 23.27
CA ALA A 72 3.17 -4.30 24.70
C ALA A 72 2.04 -3.68 25.52
N ALA A 73 1.02 -3.09 24.88
CA ALA A 73 -0.09 -2.43 25.51
C ALA A 73 -1.44 -2.84 24.89
N PRO A 74 -2.55 -2.79 25.65
CA PRO A 74 -3.88 -3.14 25.12
C PRO A 74 -4.30 -2.34 23.88
N LYS A 75 -3.92 -1.07 23.79
CA LYS A 75 -4.22 -0.21 22.64
C LYS A 75 -3.50 -0.65 21.37
N GLU A 76 -2.30 -1.19 21.50
CA GLU A 76 -1.52 -1.71 20.37
C GLU A 76 -2.15 -3.00 19.84
N GLU A 77 -2.58 -3.89 20.74
CA GLU A 77 -3.29 -5.09 20.34
C GLU A 77 -4.66 -4.76 19.70
N GLU A 78 -5.38 -3.77 20.22
CA GLU A 78 -6.62 -3.29 19.61
C GLU A 78 -6.39 -2.80 18.17
N LEU A 79 -5.31 -2.06 17.94
CA LEU A 79 -4.93 -1.60 16.60
C LEU A 79 -4.66 -2.78 15.65
N HIS A 80 -3.91 -3.79 16.12
CA HIS A 80 -3.66 -4.99 15.33
C HIS A 80 -4.95 -5.77 15.03
N GLN A 81 -5.86 -5.88 16.00
CA GLN A 81 -7.16 -6.51 15.81
C GLN A 81 -8.02 -5.77 14.78
N ASN A 82 -8.05 -4.44 14.85
CA ASN A 82 -8.76 -3.61 13.89
C ASN A 82 -8.19 -3.79 12.46
N THR A 83 -6.88 -3.82 12.33
CA THR A 83 -6.21 -4.06 11.05
C THR A 83 -6.53 -5.43 10.47
N ARG A 84 -6.47 -6.49 11.29
CA ARG A 84 -6.86 -7.85 10.88
C ARG A 84 -8.34 -7.93 10.46
N ALA A 85 -9.23 -7.34 11.26
CA ALA A 85 -10.66 -7.34 10.98
C ALA A 85 -10.99 -6.58 9.69
N TRP A 86 -10.35 -5.42 9.46
CA TRP A 86 -10.52 -4.68 8.24
C TRP A 86 -10.00 -5.45 7.03
N GLY A 87 -8.80 -6.03 7.11
CA GLY A 87 -8.24 -6.84 6.02
C GLY A 87 -9.13 -8.03 5.67
N ALA A 88 -9.65 -8.72 6.67
CA ALA A 88 -10.60 -9.82 6.48
C ALA A 88 -11.90 -9.36 5.81
N LYS A 89 -12.47 -8.23 6.26
CA LYS A 89 -13.69 -7.64 5.69
C LYS A 89 -13.49 -7.28 4.21
N GLN A 90 -12.32 -6.77 3.86
CA GLN A 90 -11.98 -6.34 2.50
C GLN A 90 -11.48 -7.48 1.60
N GLY A 91 -11.17 -8.66 2.15
CA GLY A 91 -10.53 -9.75 1.42
C GLY A 91 -9.08 -9.46 1.00
N VAL A 92 -8.41 -8.62 1.77
CA VAL A 92 -7.03 -8.15 1.54
C VAL A 92 -6.05 -9.05 2.30
N PRO A 93 -4.93 -9.48 1.69
CA PRO A 93 -3.87 -10.19 2.40
C PRO A 93 -3.29 -9.33 3.54
N VAL A 94 -3.13 -9.96 4.70
CA VAL A 94 -2.51 -9.35 5.88
C VAL A 94 -1.26 -10.15 6.25
N HIS A 95 -0.11 -9.49 6.26
CA HIS A 95 1.15 -10.07 6.69
C HIS A 95 1.51 -9.56 8.07
N GLU A 96 1.64 -10.47 9.02
CA GLU A 96 1.96 -10.18 10.41
C GLU A 96 3.15 -11.02 10.87
N ARG A 97 4.02 -10.46 11.71
CA ARG A 97 5.18 -11.14 12.32
C ARG A 97 6.16 -11.73 11.30
N LYS A 98 6.28 -11.11 10.14
CA LYS A 98 7.21 -11.54 9.08
C LYS A 98 8.46 -10.67 8.98
N GLY A 99 8.50 -9.58 9.73
CA GLY A 99 9.53 -8.57 9.68
C GLY A 99 8.96 -7.21 9.24
N ILE A 100 9.85 -6.30 8.92
CA ILE A 100 9.51 -4.93 8.49
C ILE A 100 8.84 -4.99 7.13
N GLY A 101 7.66 -4.37 6.99
CA GLY A 101 6.82 -4.46 5.80
C GLY A 101 7.52 -4.00 4.52
N HIS A 102 8.40 -3.00 4.57
CA HIS A 102 9.18 -2.58 3.40
C HIS A 102 10.07 -3.70 2.87
N GLN A 103 10.76 -4.43 3.76
CA GLN A 103 11.60 -5.56 3.38
C GLN A 103 10.75 -6.73 2.91
N VAL A 104 9.72 -7.08 3.68
CA VAL A 104 8.81 -8.19 3.35
C VAL A 104 8.10 -7.95 2.02
N SER A 105 7.76 -6.70 1.68
CA SER A 105 7.20 -6.33 0.37
C SER A 105 8.12 -6.70 -0.78
N ALA A 106 9.41 -6.49 -0.62
CA ALA A 106 10.41 -6.87 -1.62
C ALA A 106 10.57 -8.39 -1.70
N GLU A 107 10.70 -9.07 -0.56
CA GLU A 107 10.89 -10.51 -0.46
C GLU A 107 9.70 -11.31 -1.03
N LEU A 108 8.48 -10.79 -0.87
CA LEU A 108 7.26 -11.40 -1.40
C LEU A 108 6.94 -11.01 -2.84
N GLY A 109 7.79 -10.17 -3.48
CA GLY A 109 7.64 -9.79 -4.88
C GLY A 109 6.60 -8.70 -5.16
N TYR A 110 6.10 -8.01 -4.13
CA TYR A 110 5.24 -6.84 -4.33
C TYR A 110 6.00 -5.70 -5.01
N ALA A 111 7.29 -5.53 -4.67
CA ALA A 111 8.20 -4.63 -5.34
C ALA A 111 8.95 -5.36 -6.45
N SER A 112 8.46 -5.29 -7.67
CA SER A 112 9.09 -5.87 -8.85
C SER A 112 9.45 -4.80 -9.87
N PRO A 113 10.43 -5.07 -10.77
CA PRO A 113 10.81 -4.12 -11.80
C PRO A 113 9.62 -3.66 -12.64
N GLY A 114 9.48 -2.36 -12.77
CA GLY A 114 8.38 -1.74 -13.51
C GLY A 114 7.06 -1.60 -12.75
N ALA A 115 6.94 -2.09 -11.51
CA ALA A 115 5.73 -1.90 -10.72
C ALA A 115 5.51 -0.43 -10.35
N PHE A 116 4.25 0.00 -10.36
CA PHE A 116 3.80 1.25 -9.74
C PHE A 116 3.15 0.93 -8.39
N ILE A 117 3.75 1.42 -7.32
CA ILE A 117 3.35 1.14 -5.94
C ILE A 117 2.88 2.43 -5.28
N VAL A 118 1.72 2.39 -4.65
CA VAL A 118 1.22 3.47 -3.80
C VAL A 118 1.30 3.03 -2.34
N HIS A 119 1.78 3.93 -1.50
CA HIS A 119 2.12 3.65 -0.13
C HIS A 119 2.04 4.91 0.72
N PHE A 120 1.78 4.79 2.02
CA PHE A 120 1.60 5.92 2.92
C PHE A 120 2.82 6.25 3.79
N ASP A 121 3.91 5.52 3.65
CA ASP A 121 5.11 5.68 4.48
C ASP A 121 6.26 6.32 3.68
N GLY A 122 7.01 7.23 4.30
CA GLY A 122 8.14 7.91 3.65
C GLY A 122 9.31 7.01 3.27
N HIS A 123 9.42 5.81 3.84
CA HIS A 123 10.47 4.83 3.51
C HIS A 123 10.15 3.99 2.26
N VAL A 124 8.98 4.14 1.66
CA VAL A 124 8.58 3.41 0.46
C VAL A 124 9.54 3.58 -0.71
N SER A 125 10.25 4.69 -0.77
CA SER A 125 11.28 4.95 -1.79
C SER A 125 12.37 3.87 -1.85
N GLN A 126 12.58 3.10 -0.77
CA GLN A 126 13.44 1.92 -0.74
C GLN A 126 13.05 0.90 -1.83
N LEU A 127 11.77 0.77 -2.14
CA LEU A 127 11.27 -0.17 -3.14
C LEU A 127 11.71 0.19 -4.56
N GLY A 128 12.15 1.43 -4.77
CA GLY A 128 12.79 1.89 -6.01
C GLY A 128 14.09 1.15 -6.33
N ALA A 129 14.80 0.64 -5.31
CA ALA A 129 16.00 -0.20 -5.51
C ALA A 129 15.71 -1.50 -6.27
N PHE A 130 14.46 -1.95 -6.27
CA PHE A 130 14.00 -3.14 -7.00
C PHE A 130 13.44 -2.79 -8.40
N GLY A 131 13.63 -1.55 -8.85
CA GLY A 131 13.14 -1.09 -10.16
C GLY A 131 11.65 -0.76 -10.20
N ALA A 132 11.01 -0.61 -9.06
CA ALA A 132 9.64 -0.09 -8.95
C ALA A 132 9.63 1.44 -8.96
N TYR A 133 8.46 2.04 -9.23
CA TYR A 133 8.15 3.42 -8.92
C TYR A 133 7.20 3.43 -7.71
N ALA A 134 7.71 3.91 -6.58
CA ALA A 134 7.00 3.88 -5.31
C ALA A 134 7.10 5.23 -4.60
#